data_416f79c6f97b9c1ec2ddc456e635d77f
#
_entry.id   416f79c6f97b9c1ec2ddc456e635d77f
#
_cell.length_a   1.000
_cell.length_b   1.000
_cell.length_c   1.000
_cell.angle_alpha   90.00
_cell.angle_beta   90.00
_cell.angle_gamma   90.00
#
_symmetry.space_group_name_H-M   'P 1'
#
loop_
_entity.id
_entity.type
_entity.pdbx_description
1 polymer ?
#
loop_
_entity_poly.entity_id
_entity_poly.type
_entity_poly.pdbx_seq_one_letter_code
_entity_poly.pdbx_strand_id
1 'polypeptide(L)'
;MYLGTGQQTTEALRTCISCGYSWHVVRAPAGTVVRVVASSVVPPSQAPGTVGFPYESRFVLRATGAGFTSLCLEERPPQQGAPPVARYRLRFTVAR
;
A
#
# COMPACT_ATOMS: atom_id res chain seq x y z
N MET A 1 1.46 -12.88 5.07
CA MET A 1 1.86 -12.13 6.28
C MET A 1 1.04 -12.59 7.47
N TYR A 2 1.69 -12.83 8.57
CA TYR A 2 1.05 -13.27 9.81
C TYR A 2 1.02 -12.12 10.81
N LEU A 3 -0.17 -11.82 11.33
CA LEU A 3 -0.37 -10.75 12.30
C LEU A 3 -1.15 -11.28 13.51
N GLY A 4 -0.86 -10.74 14.68
CA GLY A 4 -1.75 -10.91 15.83
C GLY A 4 -2.83 -9.83 15.82
N THR A 5 -4.00 -10.13 16.39
CA THR A 5 -5.08 -9.15 16.50
C THR A 5 -4.60 -7.91 17.26
N GLY A 6 -4.86 -6.74 16.68
CA GLY A 6 -4.40 -5.46 17.21
C GLY A 6 -3.04 -5.01 16.67
N GLN A 7 -2.30 -5.91 16.03
CA GLN A 7 -1.01 -5.57 15.46
C GLN A 7 -1.18 -4.69 14.23
N GLN A 8 -0.28 -3.74 14.07
CA GLN A 8 -0.26 -2.80 12.96
C GLN A 8 0.99 -3.01 12.13
N THR A 9 0.87 -2.87 10.81
CA THR A 9 2.00 -2.96 9.90
C THR A 9 1.88 -1.88 8.83
N THR A 10 3.00 -1.54 8.20
CA THR A 10 3.04 -0.55 7.14
C THR A 10 3.64 -1.18 5.89
N GLU A 11 2.92 -1.06 4.78
CA GLU A 11 3.41 -1.43 3.46
C GLU A 11 3.82 -0.16 2.72
N ALA A 12 5.05 -0.14 2.22
CA ALA A 12 5.60 0.98 1.49
C ALA A 12 5.95 0.54 0.08
N LEU A 13 5.41 1.25 -0.91
CA LEU A 13 5.64 0.97 -2.32
C LEU A 13 6.22 2.20 -2.99
N ARG A 14 7.27 2.03 -3.77
CA ARG A 14 7.85 3.14 -4.53
C ARG A 14 6.89 3.59 -5.61
N THR A 15 6.86 4.90 -5.81
CA THR A 15 6.02 5.50 -6.86
C THR A 15 6.70 6.73 -7.43
N CYS A 16 6.51 6.97 -8.72
CA CYS A 16 6.98 8.18 -9.38
C CYS A 16 5.84 9.19 -9.46
N ILE A 17 5.72 10.05 -8.45
CA ILE A 17 4.67 11.07 -8.42
C ILE A 17 4.87 12.09 -9.55
N SER A 18 6.12 12.50 -9.79
CA SER A 18 6.42 13.45 -10.88
C SER A 18 6.16 12.87 -12.27
N CYS A 19 6.13 11.54 -12.39
CA CYS A 19 5.75 10.85 -13.63
C CYS A 19 4.23 10.68 -13.76
N GLY A 20 3.46 10.97 -12.72
CA GLY A 20 2.02 10.82 -12.70
C GLY A 20 1.54 9.43 -12.28
N TYR A 21 2.41 8.54 -11.86
CA TYR A 21 2.02 7.21 -11.38
C TYR A 21 1.50 7.27 -9.96
N SER A 22 0.54 6.40 -9.65
CA SER A 22 -0.03 6.31 -8.31
C SER A 22 -0.51 4.89 -8.01
N TRP A 23 -0.43 4.50 -6.73
CA TRP A 23 -0.94 3.22 -6.25
C TRP A 23 -2.36 3.39 -5.73
N HIS A 24 -3.25 2.47 -6.12
CA HIS A 24 -4.65 2.46 -5.73
C HIS A 24 -5.05 1.12 -5.13
N VAL A 25 -5.87 1.16 -4.09
CA VAL A 25 -6.50 -0.05 -3.55
C VAL A 25 -7.61 -0.44 -4.51
N VAL A 26 -7.48 -1.61 -5.15
CA VAL A 26 -8.51 -2.14 -6.04
C VAL A 26 -9.35 -3.21 -5.35
N ARG A 27 -8.81 -3.83 -4.30
CA ARG A 27 -9.53 -4.75 -3.44
C ARG A 27 -9.09 -4.54 -2.01
N ALA A 28 -9.98 -3.97 -1.20
CA ALA A 28 -9.74 -3.79 0.21
C ALA A 28 -9.82 -5.13 0.94
N PRO A 29 -9.05 -5.33 2.02
CA PRO A 29 -9.19 -6.52 2.83
C PRO A 29 -10.53 -6.51 3.57
N ALA A 30 -10.98 -7.68 4.03
CA ALA A 30 -12.14 -7.77 4.90
C ALA A 30 -11.85 -7.02 6.20
N GLY A 31 -12.60 -5.96 6.49
CA GLY A 31 -12.36 -5.07 7.63
C GLY A 31 -12.54 -5.74 9.00
N THR A 32 -13.19 -6.91 9.03
CA THR A 32 -13.29 -7.73 10.24
C THR A 32 -12.00 -8.49 10.55
N VAL A 33 -11.09 -8.58 9.60
CA VAL A 33 -9.82 -9.30 9.73
C VAL A 33 -8.65 -8.32 9.70
N VAL A 34 -8.58 -7.47 8.67
CA VAL A 34 -7.57 -6.43 8.50
C VAL A 34 -8.23 -5.17 7.96
N ARG A 35 -7.83 -4.01 8.47
CA ARG A 35 -8.34 -2.72 8.01
C ARG A 35 -7.19 -1.83 7.55
N VAL A 36 -7.37 -1.15 6.43
CA VAL A 36 -6.49 -0.05 6.02
C VAL A 36 -6.89 1.16 6.85
N VAL A 37 -6.04 1.57 7.78
CA VAL A 37 -6.35 2.66 8.73
C VAL A 37 -5.79 4.00 8.29
N ALA A 38 -4.80 4.00 7.39
CA ALA A 38 -4.25 5.23 6.84
C ALA A 38 -3.54 4.94 5.52
N SER A 39 -3.50 5.94 4.66
CA SER A 39 -2.69 5.92 3.45
C SER A 39 -2.08 7.30 3.25
N SER A 40 -0.84 7.35 2.77
CA SER A 40 -0.13 8.59 2.54
C SER A 40 0.91 8.42 1.45
N VAL A 41 1.31 9.54 0.86
CA VAL A 41 2.44 9.58 -0.05
C VAL A 41 3.54 10.37 0.65
N VAL A 42 4.69 9.73 0.83
CA VAL A 42 5.81 10.28 1.58
C VAL A 42 6.93 10.66 0.62
N PRO A 43 7.39 11.92 0.64
CA PRO A 43 8.52 12.32 -0.19
C PRO A 43 9.80 11.61 0.26
N PRO A 44 10.76 11.44 -0.66
CA PRO A 44 12.03 10.82 -0.30
C PRO A 44 12.80 11.71 0.69
N SER A 45 13.52 11.06 1.59
CA SER A 45 14.48 11.73 2.43
C SER A 45 15.68 12.08 1.56
N GLN A 46 15.95 13.38 1.37
CA GLN A 46 17.00 13.83 0.46
C GLN A 46 18.11 14.58 1.19
N ALA A 47 19.36 14.26 0.84
CA ALA A 47 20.46 15.16 1.09
C ALA A 47 20.40 16.35 0.11
N PRO A 48 20.88 17.56 0.49
CA PRO A 48 20.91 18.69 -0.43
C PRO A 48 21.60 18.34 -1.76
N GLY A 49 20.99 18.73 -2.87
CA GLY A 49 21.52 18.46 -4.21
C GLY A 49 21.15 17.11 -4.78
N THR A 50 20.43 16.28 -4.05
CA THR A 50 19.99 14.98 -4.54
C THR A 50 18.65 15.12 -5.30
N VAL A 51 18.58 14.49 -6.47
CA VAL A 51 17.39 14.51 -7.32
C VAL A 51 17.02 13.08 -7.74
N GLY A 52 15.76 12.87 -8.11
CA GLY A 52 15.32 11.63 -8.73
C GLY A 52 15.00 10.49 -7.77
N PHE A 53 14.89 10.74 -6.47
CA PHE A 53 14.46 9.71 -5.52
C PHE A 53 12.97 9.48 -5.63
N PRO A 54 12.52 8.20 -5.59
CA PRO A 54 11.10 7.90 -5.64
C PRO A 54 10.39 8.30 -4.34
N TYR A 55 9.14 8.72 -4.48
CA TYR A 55 8.23 8.82 -3.35
C TYR A 55 7.81 7.43 -2.90
N GLU A 56 7.30 7.32 -1.69
CA GLU A 56 6.69 6.09 -1.19
C GLU A 56 5.20 6.29 -0.95
N SER A 57 4.40 5.37 -1.51
CA SER A 57 3.00 5.23 -1.10
C SER A 57 2.98 4.29 0.09
N ARG A 58 2.50 4.77 1.22
CA ARG A 58 2.42 3.99 2.47
C ARG A 58 0.99 3.68 2.82
N PHE A 59 0.75 2.42 3.15
CA PHE A 59 -0.54 1.93 3.61
C PHE A 59 -0.34 1.33 4.99
N VAL A 60 -1.02 1.88 5.97
CA VAL A 60 -0.98 1.39 7.35
C VAL A 60 -2.16 0.46 7.56
N LEU A 61 -1.88 -0.76 7.99
CA LEU A 61 -2.84 -1.84 8.12
C LEU A 61 -2.89 -2.29 9.58
N ARG A 62 -4.08 -2.57 10.06
CA ARG A 62 -4.29 -3.05 11.42
C ARG A 62 -5.10 -4.33 11.40
N ALA A 63 -4.62 -5.35 12.09
CA ALA A 63 -5.36 -6.59 12.28
C ALA A 63 -6.49 -6.37 13.30
N THR A 64 -7.72 -6.68 12.89
CA THR A 64 -8.92 -6.42 13.69
C THR A 64 -9.58 -7.68 14.22
N GLY A 65 -9.28 -8.84 13.63
CA GLY A 65 -9.85 -10.11 14.07
C GLY A 65 -9.21 -11.28 13.36
N ALA A 66 -9.34 -12.47 13.91
CA ALA A 66 -8.78 -13.69 13.36
C ALA A 66 -9.40 -14.03 11.99
N GLY A 67 -8.60 -14.59 11.10
CA GLY A 67 -9.05 -15.04 9.80
C GLY A 67 -8.03 -14.83 8.69
N PHE A 68 -8.50 -14.91 7.47
CA PHE A 68 -7.70 -14.73 6.26
C PHE A 68 -8.31 -13.64 5.39
N THR A 69 -7.46 -12.80 4.82
CA THR A 69 -7.91 -11.80 3.85
C THR A 69 -6.75 -11.37 2.97
N SER A 70 -7.02 -10.55 1.96
CA SER A 70 -6.00 -10.02 1.08
C SER A 70 -6.28 -8.57 0.72
N LEU A 71 -5.20 -7.85 0.41
CA LEU A 71 -5.21 -6.50 -0.12
C LEU A 71 -4.64 -6.55 -1.52
N CYS A 72 -5.31 -5.94 -2.49
CA CYS A 72 -4.80 -5.83 -3.85
C CYS A 72 -4.64 -4.37 -4.22
N LEU A 73 -3.47 -4.04 -4.75
CA LEU A 73 -3.11 -2.70 -5.18
C LEU A 73 -2.73 -2.72 -6.66
N GLU A 74 -3.00 -1.63 -7.35
CA GLU A 74 -2.54 -1.41 -8.71
C GLU A 74 -1.79 -0.09 -8.82
N GLU A 75 -0.68 -0.10 -9.54
CA GLU A 75 -0.02 1.12 -9.95
C GLU A 75 -0.59 1.56 -11.29
N ARG A 76 -1.15 2.76 -11.32
CA ARG A 76 -1.80 3.33 -12.49
C ARG A 76 -0.93 4.40 -13.12
N PRO A 77 -0.78 4.37 -14.48
CA PRO A 77 -0.08 5.43 -15.18
C PRO A 77 -0.93 6.70 -15.27
N PRO A 78 -0.33 7.84 -15.70
CA PRO A 78 -1.07 9.11 -15.78
C PRO A 78 -2.16 9.11 -16.85
N GLN A 79 -2.07 8.27 -17.88
CA GLN A 79 -3.06 8.22 -18.94
C GLN A 79 -4.37 7.60 -18.45
N GLN A 80 -5.44 8.36 -18.53
CA GLN A 80 -6.75 7.89 -18.15
C GLN A 80 -7.18 6.71 -19.02
N GLY A 81 -7.67 5.64 -18.39
CA GLY A 81 -8.10 4.42 -19.07
C GLY A 81 -6.98 3.48 -19.48
N ALA A 82 -5.72 3.84 -19.25
CA ALA A 82 -4.62 2.94 -19.52
C ALA A 82 -4.59 1.78 -18.51
N PRO A 83 -4.14 0.59 -18.92
CA PRO A 83 -4.05 -0.54 -17.99
C PRO A 83 -3.01 -0.29 -16.90
N PRO A 84 -3.15 -0.93 -15.73
CA PRO A 84 -2.16 -0.79 -14.68
C PRO A 84 -0.81 -1.32 -15.14
N VAL A 85 0.27 -0.67 -14.66
CA VAL A 85 1.64 -1.06 -15.00
C VAL A 85 2.22 -2.05 -14.00
N ALA A 86 1.62 -2.16 -12.83
CA ALA A 86 2.03 -3.10 -11.79
C ALA A 86 0.85 -3.47 -10.90
N ARG A 87 0.92 -4.65 -10.32
CA ARG A 87 -0.04 -5.13 -9.33
C ARG A 87 0.70 -5.70 -8.15
N TYR A 88 0.13 -5.50 -6.98
CA TYR A 88 0.68 -6.02 -5.73
C TYR A 88 -0.44 -6.62 -4.90
N ARG A 89 -0.23 -7.88 -4.49
CA ARG A 89 -1.19 -8.58 -3.65
C ARG A 89 -0.51 -8.96 -2.34
N LEU A 90 -1.15 -8.62 -1.23
CA LEU A 90 -0.70 -8.98 0.09
C LEU A 90 -1.76 -9.84 0.77
N ARG A 91 -1.37 -11.04 1.21
CA ARG A 91 -2.25 -11.98 1.90
C ARG A 91 -1.96 -11.93 3.38
N PHE A 92 -3.02 -11.95 4.17
CA PHE A 92 -2.94 -11.88 5.62
C PHE A 92 -3.53 -13.12 6.27
N THR A 93 -2.83 -13.62 7.28
CA THR A 93 -3.35 -14.59 8.25
C THR A 93 -3.29 -13.90 9.61
N VAL A 94 -4.43 -13.75 10.25
CA VAL A 94 -4.52 -13.08 11.56
C VAL A 94 -4.89 -14.11 12.60
N ALA A 95 -4.06 -14.20 13.64
CA ALA A 95 -4.29 -15.02 14.81
C ALA A 95 -4.97 -14.21 15.91
N ARG A 96 -5.62 -14.90 16.79
CA ARG A 96 -6.23 -14.31 17.98
C ARG A 96 -5.19 -13.78 18.96
#